data_06695555bd95ed33b1e7ca2c46f53ff6
#
_entry.id   06695555bd95ed33b1e7ca2c46f53ff6
#
_cell.length_a   1.000
_cell.length_b   1.000
_cell.length_c   1.000
_cell.angle_alpha   90.00
_cell.angle_beta   90.00
_cell.angle_gamma   90.00
#
_symmetry.space_group_name_H-M   'P 1'
#
loop_
_entity.id
_entity.type
_entity.pdbx_description
1 polymer ?
#
loop_
_entity_poly.entity_id
_entity_poly.type
_entity_poly.pdbx_seq_one_letter_code
_entity_poly.pdbx_strand_id
1 'polypeptide(L)'
;MNAAVFSIFGATFPIFVIASALSVRTCGDKSMPYMAAALASMALSASIIASVGEHDMFARFFSLAAYGMAGVFMFAGATDKSWRSIDMLLLVVFVFMSSVIGGFFTRAPHSAVMPSAFVVFAGFAVMAIRYYANDKMLIALIMGVLAVVTLADSAFIGLPGPNALLVVKMALVALMEAALIVNCYMAYKARKKGKHVR
;
A
#
# COMPACT_ATOMS: atom_id res chain seq x y z
N MET A 1 -15.06 14.26 -5.00
CA MET A 1 -14.05 13.35 -5.59
C MET A 1 -14.67 12.61 -6.76
N ASN A 2 -14.02 12.53 -7.93
CA ASN A 2 -14.66 12.03 -9.15
C ASN A 2 -14.92 10.51 -9.07
N ALA A 3 -16.18 10.09 -9.21
CA ALA A 3 -16.59 8.68 -9.26
C ALA A 3 -15.81 7.85 -10.30
N ALA A 4 -15.32 8.48 -11.38
CA ALA A 4 -14.49 7.84 -12.40
C ALA A 4 -13.14 7.32 -11.85
N VAL A 5 -12.50 8.03 -10.91
CA VAL A 5 -11.23 7.61 -10.29
C VAL A 5 -11.44 6.36 -9.43
N PHE A 6 -12.56 6.28 -8.72
CA PHE A 6 -12.90 5.12 -7.91
C PHE A 6 -13.31 3.90 -8.74
N SER A 7 -14.00 4.10 -9.86
CA SER A 7 -14.34 3.00 -10.76
C SER A 7 -13.09 2.38 -11.40
N ILE A 8 -12.07 3.18 -11.70
CA ILE A 8 -10.77 2.66 -12.21
C ILE A 8 -10.06 1.83 -11.12
N PHE A 9 -10.01 2.31 -9.87
CA PHE A 9 -9.43 1.54 -8.75
C PHE A 9 -10.20 0.25 -8.50
N GLY A 10 -11.53 0.30 -8.50
CA GLY A 10 -12.37 -0.87 -8.33
C GLY A 10 -12.21 -1.91 -9.45
N ALA A 11 -11.96 -1.47 -10.68
CA ALA A 11 -11.76 -2.36 -11.82
C ALA A 11 -10.34 -2.96 -11.88
N THR A 12 -9.31 -2.22 -11.47
CA THR A 12 -7.92 -2.71 -11.47
C THR A 12 -7.61 -3.61 -10.28
N PHE A 13 -8.33 -3.45 -9.17
CA PHE A 13 -8.12 -4.21 -7.95
C PHE A 13 -8.21 -5.74 -8.11
N PRO A 14 -9.24 -6.34 -8.75
CA PRO A 14 -9.30 -7.77 -8.96
C PRO A 14 -8.14 -8.31 -9.81
N ILE A 15 -7.76 -7.55 -10.85
CA ILE A 15 -6.63 -7.91 -11.73
C ILE A 15 -5.34 -7.94 -10.92
N PHE A 16 -5.16 -6.96 -10.03
CA PHE A 16 -4.00 -6.86 -9.17
C PHE A 16 -3.93 -8.02 -8.17
N VAL A 17 -5.03 -8.37 -7.51
CA VAL A 17 -5.10 -9.51 -6.58
C VAL A 17 -4.72 -10.81 -7.28
N ILE A 18 -5.27 -11.04 -8.50
CA ILE A 18 -4.94 -12.23 -9.29
C ILE A 18 -3.47 -12.24 -9.70
N ALA A 19 -2.96 -11.13 -10.22
CA ALA A 19 -1.55 -11.00 -10.61
C ALA A 19 -0.60 -11.21 -9.42
N SER A 20 -0.95 -10.69 -8.25
CA SER A 20 -0.19 -10.86 -7.02
C SER A 20 -0.20 -12.32 -6.55
N ALA A 21 -1.35 -13.00 -6.59
CA ALA A 21 -1.46 -14.40 -6.23
C ALA A 21 -0.66 -15.32 -7.18
N LEU A 22 -0.65 -15.01 -8.47
CA LEU A 22 0.17 -15.72 -9.47
C LEU A 22 1.66 -15.46 -9.24
N SER A 23 2.06 -14.23 -8.94
CA SER A 23 3.46 -13.86 -8.71
C SER A 23 4.03 -14.50 -7.45
N VAL A 24 3.24 -14.67 -6.38
CA VAL A 24 3.64 -15.41 -5.16
C VAL A 24 4.06 -16.84 -5.50
N ARG A 25 3.30 -17.53 -6.36
CA ARG A 25 3.62 -18.89 -6.79
C ARG A 25 4.88 -18.99 -7.65
N THR A 26 5.16 -17.97 -8.45
CA THR A 26 6.19 -18.01 -9.48
C THR A 26 7.52 -17.40 -9.05
N CYS A 27 7.53 -16.36 -8.22
CA CYS A 27 8.72 -15.59 -7.87
C CYS A 27 9.52 -16.13 -6.70
N GLY A 28 8.86 -16.75 -5.72
CA GLY A 28 9.48 -17.12 -4.45
C GLY A 28 10.00 -15.93 -3.63
N ASP A 29 9.61 -14.71 -3.96
CA ASP A 29 9.90 -13.53 -3.16
C ASP A 29 8.88 -13.44 -2.02
N LYS A 30 9.36 -13.61 -0.79
CA LYS A 30 8.52 -13.62 0.42
C LYS A 30 7.84 -12.27 0.71
N SER A 31 8.33 -11.18 0.12
CA SER A 31 7.72 -9.85 0.29
C SER A 31 6.46 -9.63 -0.56
N MET A 32 6.33 -10.36 -1.66
CA MET A 32 5.21 -10.16 -2.61
C MET A 32 3.81 -10.35 -2.01
N PRO A 33 3.52 -11.39 -1.20
CA PRO A 33 2.21 -11.53 -0.58
C PRO A 33 1.86 -10.36 0.34
N TYR A 34 2.85 -9.83 1.06
CA TYR A 34 2.64 -8.68 1.94
C TYR A 34 2.37 -7.40 1.14
N MET A 35 3.07 -7.20 0.01
CA MET A 35 2.76 -6.09 -0.89
C MET A 35 1.37 -6.19 -1.48
N ALA A 36 0.95 -7.39 -1.88
CA ALA A 36 -0.41 -7.64 -2.35
C ALA A 36 -1.45 -7.29 -1.28
N ALA A 37 -1.23 -7.74 -0.04
CA ALA A 37 -2.10 -7.43 1.09
C ALA A 37 -2.13 -5.93 1.41
N ALA A 38 -0.99 -5.24 1.33
CA ALA A 38 -0.90 -3.80 1.53
C ALA A 38 -1.73 -3.03 0.50
N LEU A 39 -1.60 -3.36 -0.77
CA LEU A 39 -2.34 -2.69 -1.84
C LEU A 39 -3.83 -3.03 -1.80
N ALA A 40 -4.19 -4.27 -1.43
CA ALA A 40 -5.56 -4.66 -1.16
C ALA A 40 -6.18 -3.82 -0.04
N SER A 41 -5.45 -3.59 1.04
CA SER A 41 -5.90 -2.77 2.17
C SER A 41 -6.07 -1.30 1.79
N MET A 42 -5.20 -0.75 0.94
CA MET A 42 -5.36 0.62 0.40
C MET A 42 -6.60 0.73 -0.48
N ALA A 43 -6.83 -0.25 -1.36
CA ALA A 43 -8.01 -0.28 -2.22
C ALA A 43 -9.30 -0.43 -1.41
N LEU A 44 -9.29 -1.27 -0.38
CA LEU A 44 -10.43 -1.42 0.55
C LEU A 44 -10.74 -0.10 1.26
N SER A 45 -9.73 0.60 1.76
CA SER A 45 -9.89 1.92 2.37
C SER A 45 -10.56 2.91 1.43
N ALA A 46 -10.09 3.00 0.19
CA ALA A 46 -10.66 3.87 -0.82
C ALA A 46 -12.11 3.48 -1.18
N SER A 47 -12.40 2.19 -1.29
CA SER A 47 -13.74 1.68 -1.62
C SER A 47 -14.77 1.96 -0.53
N ILE A 48 -14.38 1.86 0.75
CA ILE A 48 -15.26 2.17 1.88
C ILE A 48 -15.70 3.65 1.81
N ILE A 49 -14.76 4.57 1.65
CA ILE A 49 -15.08 6.00 1.56
C ILE A 49 -15.88 6.32 0.30
N ALA A 50 -15.62 5.65 -0.81
CA ALA A 50 -16.37 5.85 -2.05
C ALA A 50 -17.82 5.41 -1.95
N SER A 51 -18.10 4.32 -1.25
CA SER A 51 -19.43 3.72 -1.17
C SER A 51 -20.31 4.34 -0.09
N VAL A 52 -19.74 4.69 1.06
CA VAL A 52 -20.51 5.15 2.23
C VAL A 52 -20.37 6.66 2.44
N GLY A 53 -19.23 7.23 2.04
CA GLY A 53 -18.90 8.64 2.22
C GLY A 53 -18.08 8.93 3.48
N GLU A 54 -17.50 10.13 3.51
CA GLU A 54 -16.57 10.55 4.59
C GLU A 54 -17.30 11.00 5.88
N HIS A 55 -18.61 11.17 5.85
CA HIS A 55 -19.38 11.68 7.00
C HIS A 55 -19.76 10.58 8.00
N ASP A 56 -19.77 9.32 7.57
CA ASP A 56 -20.05 8.19 8.45
C ASP A 56 -18.85 7.86 9.33
N MET A 57 -19.06 7.79 10.64
CA MET A 57 -18.00 7.54 11.62
C MET A 57 -17.41 6.13 11.49
N PHE A 58 -18.24 5.14 11.21
CA PHE A 58 -17.79 3.77 11.02
C PHE A 58 -17.02 3.60 9.71
N ALA A 59 -17.51 4.23 8.64
CA ALA A 59 -16.79 4.22 7.36
C ALA A 59 -15.41 4.86 7.50
N ARG A 60 -15.28 5.99 8.20
CA ARG A 60 -13.99 6.60 8.51
C ARG A 60 -13.10 5.68 9.33
N PHE A 61 -13.61 5.08 10.39
CA PHE A 61 -12.84 4.15 11.22
C PHE A 61 -12.29 2.98 10.40
N PHE A 62 -13.16 2.28 9.67
CA PHE A 62 -12.74 1.12 8.87
C PHE A 62 -11.80 1.51 7.72
N SER A 63 -12.03 2.65 7.10
CA SER A 63 -11.14 3.17 6.06
C SER A 63 -9.75 3.49 6.61
N LEU A 64 -9.65 4.18 7.74
CA LEU A 64 -8.38 4.52 8.39
C LEU A 64 -7.65 3.25 8.87
N ALA A 65 -8.38 2.30 9.44
CA ALA A 65 -7.82 1.01 9.87
C ALA A 65 -7.26 0.23 8.67
N ALA A 66 -8.03 0.11 7.58
CA ALA A 66 -7.57 -0.55 6.36
C ALA A 66 -6.36 0.15 5.76
N TYR A 67 -6.36 1.48 5.70
CA TYR A 67 -5.24 2.27 5.19
C TYR A 67 -3.96 2.07 6.03
N GLY A 68 -4.06 2.17 7.35
CA GLY A 68 -2.92 1.94 8.24
C GLY A 68 -2.39 0.50 8.19
N MET A 69 -3.28 -0.49 8.03
CA MET A 69 -2.88 -1.89 7.84
C MET A 69 -2.05 -2.12 6.58
N ALA A 70 -2.21 -1.31 5.55
CA ALA A 70 -1.32 -1.37 4.39
C ALA A 70 0.14 -1.16 4.79
N GLY A 71 0.43 -0.16 5.62
CA GLY A 71 1.77 0.08 6.17
C GLY A 71 2.29 -1.10 7.01
N VAL A 72 1.43 -1.69 7.86
CA VAL A 72 1.78 -2.88 8.66
C VAL A 72 2.21 -4.04 7.75
N PHE A 73 1.46 -4.32 6.68
CA PHE A 73 1.83 -5.36 5.72
C PHE A 73 3.14 -5.06 5.00
N MET A 74 3.39 -3.80 4.64
CA MET A 74 4.67 -3.40 4.03
C MET A 74 5.84 -3.64 4.98
N PHE A 75 5.71 -3.27 6.26
CA PHE A 75 6.71 -3.58 7.28
C PHE A 75 6.97 -5.08 7.41
N ALA A 76 5.91 -5.89 7.49
CA ALA A 76 6.01 -7.34 7.55
C ALA A 76 6.72 -7.92 6.32
N GLY A 77 6.46 -7.37 5.14
CA GLY A 77 7.12 -7.78 3.89
C GLY A 77 8.58 -7.34 3.77
N ALA A 78 8.95 -6.23 4.39
CA ALA A 78 10.30 -5.68 4.32
C ALA A 78 11.29 -6.41 5.24
N THR A 79 10.80 -7.02 6.32
CA THR A 79 11.63 -7.71 7.31
C THR A 79 11.75 -9.19 6.97
N ASP A 80 12.99 -9.65 6.69
CA ASP A 80 13.29 -11.08 6.48
C ASP A 80 13.34 -11.88 7.78
N LYS A 81 13.54 -11.21 8.90
CA LYS A 81 13.48 -11.80 10.23
C LYS A 81 12.04 -11.75 10.72
N SER A 82 11.59 -12.83 11.34
CA SER A 82 10.34 -12.79 12.08
C SER A 82 10.40 -11.58 13.03
N TRP A 83 9.65 -10.54 12.73
CA TRP A 83 9.38 -9.49 13.69
C TRP A 83 8.92 -10.18 14.96
N ARG A 84 9.44 -9.73 16.09
CA ARG A 84 8.91 -10.20 17.36
C ARG A 84 7.41 -9.95 17.31
N SER A 85 6.62 -10.96 17.62
CA SER A 85 5.15 -10.87 17.58
C SER A 85 4.63 -9.64 18.34
N ILE A 86 5.37 -9.19 19.36
CA ILE A 86 5.10 -7.99 20.15
C ILE A 86 5.20 -6.71 19.31
N ASP A 87 6.22 -6.56 18.49
CA ASP A 87 6.42 -5.33 17.68
C ASP A 87 5.31 -5.18 16.64
N MET A 88 4.94 -6.29 16.00
CA MET A 88 3.80 -6.30 15.08
C MET A 88 2.48 -6.01 15.78
N LEU A 89 2.27 -6.59 16.95
CA LEU A 89 1.07 -6.33 17.75
C LEU A 89 0.97 -4.85 18.13
N LEU A 90 2.06 -4.25 18.58
CA LEU A 90 2.10 -2.83 18.95
C LEU A 90 1.78 -1.94 17.74
N LEU A 91 2.29 -2.26 16.55
CA LEU A 91 2.01 -1.50 15.35
C LEU A 91 0.53 -1.62 14.94
N VAL A 92 -0.04 -2.82 15.02
CA VAL A 92 -1.47 -3.06 14.78
C VAL A 92 -2.33 -2.29 15.78
N VAL A 93 -2.01 -2.38 17.09
CA VAL A 93 -2.70 -1.64 18.13
C VAL A 93 -2.62 -0.13 17.88
N PHE A 94 -1.46 0.40 17.52
CA PHE A 94 -1.30 1.81 17.16
C PHE A 94 -2.22 2.23 16.00
N VAL A 95 -2.28 1.43 14.94
CA VAL A 95 -3.17 1.69 13.79
C VAL A 95 -4.63 1.70 14.22
N PHE A 96 -5.07 0.71 15.00
CA PHE A 96 -6.45 0.66 15.47
C PHE A 96 -6.80 1.81 16.41
N MET A 97 -5.95 2.12 17.37
CA MET A 97 -6.19 3.24 18.32
C MET A 97 -6.22 4.58 17.57
N SER A 98 -5.31 4.83 16.65
CA SER A 98 -5.34 6.05 15.84
C SER A 98 -6.58 6.13 14.94
N SER A 99 -7.06 4.99 14.43
CA SER A 99 -8.29 4.91 13.64
C SER A 99 -9.55 5.17 14.46
N VAL A 100 -9.58 4.71 15.74
CA VAL A 100 -10.66 5.05 16.68
C VAL A 100 -10.69 6.56 16.93
N ILE A 101 -9.54 7.14 17.24
CA ILE A 101 -9.44 8.59 17.50
C ILE A 101 -9.84 9.37 16.23
N GLY A 102 -9.29 9.00 15.06
CA GLY A 102 -9.58 9.65 13.80
C GLY A 102 -11.02 9.47 13.33
N GLY A 103 -11.58 8.28 13.48
CA GLY A 103 -12.95 7.96 13.02
C GLY A 103 -14.04 8.58 13.87
N PHE A 104 -13.91 8.48 15.19
CA PHE A 104 -14.99 8.84 16.14
C PHE A 104 -14.82 10.20 16.79
N PHE A 105 -13.58 10.63 17.07
CA PHE A 105 -13.33 11.82 17.87
C PHE A 105 -12.84 13.03 17.09
N THR A 106 -12.29 12.83 15.89
CA THR A 106 -11.72 13.93 15.10
C THR A 106 -12.70 14.40 14.05
N ARG A 107 -12.99 15.72 14.04
CA ARG A 107 -13.83 16.35 13.02
C ARG A 107 -13.03 16.81 11.79
N ALA A 108 -11.72 17.00 11.94
CA ALA A 108 -10.85 17.46 10.86
C ALA A 108 -10.29 16.26 10.08
N PRO A 109 -10.61 16.11 8.77
CA PRO A 109 -10.26 14.91 8.01
C PRO A 109 -8.75 14.70 7.88
N HIS A 110 -7.95 15.75 7.73
CA HIS A 110 -6.49 15.64 7.61
C HIS A 110 -5.82 15.17 8.91
N SER A 111 -6.24 15.65 10.09
CA SER A 111 -5.67 15.20 11.35
C SER A 111 -6.03 13.73 11.66
N ALA A 112 -7.16 13.26 11.16
CA ALA A 112 -7.58 11.87 11.29
C ALA A 112 -6.70 10.91 10.46
N VAL A 113 -6.29 11.33 9.25
CA VAL A 113 -5.57 10.47 8.30
C VAL A 113 -4.07 10.44 8.57
N MET A 114 -3.48 11.51 9.14
CA MET A 114 -2.03 11.64 9.31
C MET A 114 -1.35 10.46 10.03
N PRO A 115 -1.86 9.93 11.16
CA PRO A 115 -1.20 8.80 11.82
C PRO A 115 -1.11 7.55 10.92
N SER A 116 -2.20 7.20 10.23
CA SER A 116 -2.22 6.08 9.29
C SER A 116 -1.32 6.35 8.07
N ALA A 117 -1.29 7.59 7.59
CA ALA A 117 -0.42 8.00 6.49
C ALA A 117 1.08 7.88 6.85
N PHE A 118 1.46 8.21 8.08
CA PHE A 118 2.83 7.99 8.55
C PHE A 118 3.22 6.52 8.57
N VAL A 119 2.33 5.63 8.98
CA VAL A 119 2.59 4.18 8.96
C VAL A 119 2.76 3.69 7.52
N VAL A 120 1.92 4.15 6.59
CA VAL A 120 2.03 3.80 5.17
C VAL A 120 3.29 4.39 4.54
N PHE A 121 3.61 5.65 4.82
CA PHE A 121 4.86 6.29 4.40
C PHE A 121 6.08 5.48 4.85
N ALA A 122 6.16 5.17 6.14
CA ALA A 122 7.25 4.40 6.70
C ALA A 122 7.33 2.99 6.08
N GLY A 123 6.18 2.36 5.83
CA GLY A 123 6.10 1.07 5.13
C GLY A 123 6.70 1.12 3.72
N PHE A 124 6.34 2.11 2.90
CA PHE A 124 6.93 2.31 1.58
C PHE A 124 8.42 2.63 1.65
N ALA A 125 8.85 3.44 2.61
CA ALA A 125 10.25 3.79 2.79
C ALA A 125 11.11 2.56 3.13
N VAL A 126 10.67 1.72 4.05
CA VAL A 126 11.37 0.48 4.42
C VAL A 126 11.41 -0.51 3.25
N MET A 127 10.32 -0.64 2.49
CA MET A 127 10.30 -1.44 1.27
C MET A 127 11.24 -0.89 0.20
N ALA A 128 11.31 0.43 0.02
CA ALA A 128 12.26 1.06 -0.90
C ALA A 128 13.71 0.72 -0.54
N ILE A 129 14.07 0.83 0.74
CA ILE A 129 15.41 0.46 1.25
C ILE A 129 15.71 -1.01 0.98
N ARG A 130 14.75 -1.91 1.22
CA ARG A 130 14.91 -3.33 0.95
C ARG A 130 15.17 -3.61 -0.53
N TYR A 131 14.38 -3.01 -1.43
CA TYR A 131 14.56 -3.22 -2.87
C TYR A 131 15.86 -2.59 -3.37
N TYR A 132 16.28 -1.46 -2.81
CA TYR A 132 17.57 -0.86 -3.08
C TYR A 132 18.73 -1.80 -2.69
N ALA A 133 18.66 -2.38 -1.48
CA ALA A 133 19.67 -3.34 -0.99
C ALA A 133 19.73 -4.64 -1.82
N ASN A 134 18.70 -4.93 -2.61
CA ASN A 134 18.64 -6.08 -3.52
C ASN A 134 18.89 -5.69 -5.00
N ASP A 135 19.56 -4.58 -5.26
CA ASP A 135 19.91 -4.06 -6.60
C ASP A 135 18.71 -3.82 -7.53
N LYS A 136 17.52 -3.61 -6.97
CA LYS A 136 16.30 -3.31 -7.72
C LYS A 136 15.98 -1.82 -7.69
N MET A 137 16.89 -1.03 -8.20
CA MET A 137 16.91 0.44 -8.07
C MET A 137 15.63 1.11 -8.60
N LEU A 138 15.07 0.64 -9.73
CA LEU A 138 13.84 1.21 -10.29
C LEU A 138 12.64 1.05 -9.35
N ILE A 139 12.46 -0.15 -8.76
CA ILE A 139 11.37 -0.42 -7.83
C ILE A 139 11.57 0.40 -6.54
N ALA A 140 12.79 0.47 -6.04
CA ALA A 140 13.16 1.27 -4.88
C ALA A 140 12.83 2.75 -5.09
N LEU A 141 13.15 3.30 -6.26
CA LEU A 141 12.85 4.69 -6.61
C LEU A 141 11.33 4.94 -6.63
N ILE A 142 10.56 4.08 -7.31
CA ILE A 142 9.10 4.21 -7.38
C ILE A 142 8.49 4.16 -5.98
N MET A 143 8.92 3.25 -5.12
CA MET A 143 8.44 3.13 -3.74
C MET A 143 8.82 4.34 -2.89
N GLY A 144 10.02 4.88 -3.06
CA GLY A 144 10.46 6.10 -2.38
C GLY A 144 9.61 7.31 -2.77
N VAL A 145 9.33 7.49 -4.06
CA VAL A 145 8.44 8.55 -4.55
C VAL A 145 7.01 8.35 -4.04
N LEU A 146 6.51 7.10 -4.05
CA LEU A 146 5.19 6.77 -3.49
C LEU A 146 5.08 7.12 -2.01
N ALA A 147 6.13 6.88 -1.22
CA ALA A 147 6.17 7.26 0.18
C ALA A 147 5.91 8.77 0.33
N VAL A 148 6.69 9.59 -0.37
CA VAL A 148 6.59 11.05 -0.30
C VAL A 148 5.22 11.54 -0.81
N VAL A 149 4.76 11.03 -1.94
CA VAL A 149 3.45 11.42 -2.52
C VAL A 149 2.30 11.03 -1.59
N THR A 150 2.38 9.87 -0.93
CA THR A 150 1.37 9.42 0.03
C THR A 150 1.27 10.35 1.24
N LEU A 151 2.39 10.81 1.76
CA LEU A 151 2.42 11.76 2.87
C LEU A 151 1.89 13.13 2.43
N ALA A 152 2.33 13.62 1.28
CA ALA A 152 1.86 14.89 0.72
C ALA A 152 0.35 14.88 0.44
N ASP A 153 -0.17 13.83 -0.21
CA ASP A 153 -1.59 13.65 -0.46
C ASP A 153 -2.42 13.70 0.84
N SER A 154 -1.91 13.06 1.89
CA SER A 154 -2.57 13.04 3.21
C SER A 154 -2.58 14.41 3.89
N ALA A 155 -1.55 15.22 3.67
CA ALA A 155 -1.48 16.58 4.21
C ALA A 155 -2.47 17.53 3.51
N PHE A 156 -2.84 17.25 2.25
CA PHE A 156 -3.77 18.07 1.46
C PHE A 156 -5.22 17.58 1.48
N ILE A 157 -5.53 16.51 2.22
CA ILE A 157 -6.90 16.02 2.38
C ILE A 157 -7.78 17.12 3.00
N GLY A 158 -8.90 17.41 2.33
CA GLY A 158 -9.86 18.43 2.77
C GLY A 158 -9.53 19.86 2.35
N LEU A 159 -8.41 20.12 1.69
CA LEU A 159 -8.15 21.37 1.02
C LEU A 159 -8.70 21.32 -0.42
N PRO A 160 -9.16 22.45 -0.99
CA PRO A 160 -9.48 22.53 -2.42
C PRO A 160 -8.19 22.44 -3.22
N GLY A 161 -7.60 21.29 -3.20
CA GLY A 161 -6.33 21.00 -3.88
C GLY A 161 -6.54 20.20 -5.16
N PRO A 162 -5.54 20.15 -6.02
CA PRO A 162 -5.65 19.48 -7.29
C PRO A 162 -5.85 17.97 -7.07
N ASN A 163 -6.87 17.41 -7.73
CA ASN A 163 -6.98 15.96 -7.94
C ASN A 163 -5.70 15.36 -8.57
N ALA A 164 -4.74 16.20 -8.94
CA ALA A 164 -3.48 15.84 -9.54
C ALA A 164 -2.63 14.92 -8.64
N LEU A 165 -2.54 15.20 -7.32
CA LEU A 165 -1.76 14.32 -6.41
C LEU A 165 -2.36 12.92 -6.30
N LEU A 166 -3.68 12.81 -6.26
CA LEU A 166 -4.36 11.52 -6.27
C LEU A 166 -4.10 10.77 -7.58
N VAL A 167 -4.20 11.46 -8.73
CA VAL A 167 -3.90 10.86 -10.04
C VAL A 167 -2.45 10.41 -10.14
N VAL A 168 -1.50 11.23 -9.66
CA VAL A 168 -0.07 10.88 -9.63
C VAL A 168 0.16 9.66 -8.72
N LYS A 169 -0.45 9.62 -7.54
CA LYS A 169 -0.36 8.48 -6.63
C LYS A 169 -0.89 7.19 -7.29
N MET A 170 -2.02 7.27 -7.98
CA MET A 170 -2.59 6.12 -8.70
C MET A 170 -1.69 5.64 -9.84
N ALA A 171 -1.15 6.56 -10.64
CA ALA A 171 -0.23 6.24 -11.71
C ALA A 171 1.05 5.58 -11.18
N LEU A 172 1.59 6.07 -10.06
CA LEU A 172 2.75 5.48 -9.40
C LEU A 172 2.46 4.09 -8.83
N VAL A 173 1.27 3.86 -8.25
CA VAL A 173 0.86 2.53 -7.79
C VAL A 173 0.78 1.57 -8.97
N ALA A 174 0.14 1.95 -10.07
CA ALA A 174 0.06 1.11 -11.27
C ALA A 174 1.45 0.82 -11.86
N LEU A 175 2.33 1.81 -11.88
CA LEU A 175 3.71 1.64 -12.35
C LEU A 175 4.51 0.68 -11.44
N MET A 176 4.33 0.79 -10.13
CA MET A 176 4.93 -0.11 -9.16
C MET A 176 4.43 -1.55 -9.35
N GLU A 177 3.13 -1.74 -9.54
CA GLU A 177 2.54 -3.05 -9.83
C GLU A 177 3.14 -3.66 -11.08
N ALA A 178 3.20 -2.90 -12.17
CA ALA A 178 3.80 -3.35 -13.42
C ALA A 178 5.29 -3.73 -13.23
N ALA A 179 6.06 -2.92 -12.52
CA ALA A 179 7.47 -3.19 -12.23
C ALA A 179 7.66 -4.46 -11.39
N LEU A 180 6.80 -4.70 -10.40
CA LEU A 180 6.81 -5.92 -9.60
C LEU A 180 6.48 -7.16 -10.43
N ILE A 181 5.46 -7.10 -11.30
CA ILE A 181 5.07 -8.20 -12.20
C ILE A 181 6.23 -8.53 -13.16
N VAL A 182 6.82 -7.51 -13.78
CA VAL A 182 7.98 -7.70 -14.69
C VAL A 182 9.15 -8.33 -13.94
N ASN A 183 9.48 -7.85 -12.74
CA ASN A 183 10.54 -8.45 -11.92
C ASN A 183 10.27 -9.91 -11.60
N CYS A 184 9.02 -10.27 -11.29
CA CYS A 184 8.62 -11.65 -11.06
C CYS A 184 8.74 -12.51 -12.32
N TYR A 185 8.31 -12.01 -13.46
CA TYR A 185 8.43 -12.71 -14.73
C TYR A 185 9.90 -12.98 -15.09
N MET A 186 10.78 -12.00 -14.91
CA MET A 186 12.21 -12.15 -15.15
C MET A 186 12.84 -13.20 -14.22
N ALA A 187 12.49 -13.18 -12.94
CA ALA A 187 12.95 -14.19 -11.97
C ALA A 187 12.47 -15.60 -12.34
N TYR A 188 11.22 -15.75 -12.77
CA TYR A 188 10.67 -17.03 -13.25
C TYR A 188 11.44 -17.53 -14.49
N LYS A 189 11.67 -16.68 -15.48
CA LYS A 189 12.40 -17.01 -16.70
C LYS A 189 13.84 -17.46 -16.41
N ALA A 190 14.52 -16.78 -15.49
CA ALA A 190 15.87 -17.15 -15.06
C ALA A 190 15.92 -18.53 -14.39
N ARG A 191 14.95 -18.85 -13.52
CA ARG A 191 14.85 -20.18 -12.88
C ARG A 191 14.59 -21.29 -13.89
N LYS A 192 13.74 -21.05 -14.90
CA LYS A 192 13.46 -22.03 -15.96
C LYS A 192 14.69 -22.34 -16.78
N LYS A 193 15.49 -21.34 -17.12
CA LYS A 193 16.77 -21.54 -17.85
C LYS A 193 17.79 -22.33 -17.02
N GLY A 194 17.92 -22.06 -15.72
CA GLY A 194 18.84 -22.78 -14.85
C GLY A 194 18.48 -24.26 -14.59
N LYS A 195 17.21 -24.65 -14.81
CA LYS A 195 16.78 -26.05 -14.72
C LYS A 195 17.07 -26.87 -15.97
N HIS A 196 17.31 -26.24 -17.11
CA HIS A 196 17.67 -26.93 -18.37
C HIS A 196 19.17 -27.16 -18.53
N VAL A 197 19.99 -26.66 -17.59
CA VAL A 197 21.47 -26.77 -17.63
C VAL A 197 21.97 -27.82 -16.61
N ARG A 198 21.09 -28.48 -15.89
CA ARG A 198 21.38 -29.60 -15.00
C ARG A 198 20.73 -30.87 -15.56
#